data_d3cf34defcced648447e742307749bbb
#
_entry.id   d3cf34defcced648447e742307749bbb
#
_cell.length_a   1.000
_cell.length_b   1.000
_cell.length_c   1.000
_cell.angle_alpha   90.00
_cell.angle_beta   90.00
_cell.angle_gamma   90.00
#
_symmetry.space_group_name_H-M   'P 1'
#
loop_
_entity.id
_entity.type
_entity.pdbx_description
1 polymer ?
#
loop_
_entity_poly.entity_id
_entity_poly.type
_entity_poly.pdbx_seq_one_letter_code
_entity_poly.pdbx_strand_id
1 'polypeptide(L)'
;ASVDLLLNPEQRVYVKNRVREIRNMEHGPGIFTMDFQNDGEFVGGCIAGGRNYFHINANGDAEPCVFIHYSNGNIHENTILEILKQPLFMAYHNNQPFNDNMLRPCPMLENPEILQRIVKESGAHSTDLQSQETAEHLCSKCVHYAEEWAPVADKLWAEEHKE
;
A
#
# COMPACT_ATOMS: atom_id res chain seq x y z
N ALA A 1 11.87 -9.00 -1.16
CA ALA A 1 10.46 -9.25 -0.77
C ALA A 1 9.96 -10.56 -1.39
N SER A 2 9.07 -11.30 -0.68
CA SER A 2 8.40 -12.50 -1.17
C SER A 2 6.89 -12.28 -1.18
N VAL A 3 6.22 -12.79 -2.22
CA VAL A 3 4.76 -12.79 -2.35
C VAL A 3 4.11 -14.11 -1.87
N ASP A 4 4.92 -15.10 -1.47
CA ASP A 4 4.45 -16.46 -1.15
C ASP A 4 3.50 -16.53 0.05
N LEU A 5 3.54 -15.53 0.92
CA LEU A 5 2.69 -15.44 2.11
C LEU A 5 1.45 -14.55 1.90
N LEU A 6 1.26 -13.98 0.71
CA LEU A 6 0.06 -13.19 0.42
C LEU A 6 -1.16 -14.11 0.32
N LEU A 7 -2.30 -13.58 0.74
CA LEU A 7 -3.58 -14.26 0.59
C LEU A 7 -3.95 -14.35 -0.89
N ASN A 8 -4.41 -15.50 -1.35
CA ASN A 8 -5.04 -15.60 -2.65
C ASN A 8 -6.41 -14.85 -2.66
N PRO A 9 -7.02 -14.61 -3.83
CA PRO A 9 -8.26 -13.83 -3.91
C PRO A 9 -9.41 -14.38 -3.04
N GLU A 10 -9.59 -15.70 -2.97
CA GLU A 10 -10.63 -16.33 -2.15
C GLU A 10 -10.41 -16.12 -0.65
N GLN A 11 -9.16 -16.29 -0.20
CA GLN A 11 -8.76 -16.04 1.18
C GLN A 11 -8.93 -14.56 1.55
N ARG A 12 -8.58 -13.66 0.63
CA ARG A 12 -8.72 -12.22 0.83
C ARG A 12 -10.18 -11.82 0.98
N VAL A 13 -11.10 -12.36 0.15
CA VAL A 13 -12.54 -12.16 0.29
C VAL A 13 -13.05 -12.71 1.62
N TYR A 14 -12.60 -13.90 2.01
CA TYR A 14 -12.96 -14.50 3.29
C TYR A 14 -12.55 -13.59 4.47
N VAL A 15 -11.31 -13.11 4.48
CA VAL A 15 -10.81 -12.21 5.54
C VAL A 15 -11.59 -10.90 5.58
N LYS A 16 -11.84 -10.27 4.42
CA LYS A 16 -12.68 -9.06 4.31
C LYS A 16 -14.04 -9.25 4.98
N ASN A 17 -14.73 -10.33 4.63
CA ASN A 17 -16.05 -10.62 5.18
C ASN A 17 -15.99 -10.91 6.69
N ARG A 18 -14.99 -11.69 7.11
CA ARG A 18 -14.84 -12.04 8.53
C ARG A 18 -14.52 -10.82 9.41
N VAL A 19 -13.66 -9.93 8.93
CA VAL A 19 -13.36 -8.66 9.62
C VAL A 19 -14.63 -7.79 9.73
N ARG A 20 -15.41 -7.70 8.65
CA ARG A 20 -16.70 -6.98 8.65
C ARG A 20 -17.68 -7.58 9.68
N GLU A 21 -17.81 -8.91 9.73
CA GLU A 21 -18.63 -9.59 10.73
C GLU A 21 -18.20 -9.25 12.16
N ILE A 22 -16.90 -9.35 12.47
CA ILE A 22 -16.34 -9.07 13.79
C ILE A 22 -16.63 -7.62 14.21
N ARG A 23 -16.47 -6.66 13.31
CA ARG A 23 -16.73 -5.24 13.55
C ARG A 23 -18.21 -4.94 13.82
N ASN A 24 -19.11 -5.72 13.20
CA ASN A 24 -20.56 -5.53 13.32
C ASN A 24 -21.18 -6.34 14.47
N MET A 25 -20.42 -7.11 15.24
CA MET A 25 -20.94 -7.84 16.40
C MET A 25 -21.33 -6.85 17.51
N GLU A 26 -22.60 -6.88 17.91
CA GLU A 26 -23.18 -5.99 18.95
C GLU A 26 -22.49 -6.12 20.32
N HIS A 27 -21.93 -7.29 20.62
CA HIS A 27 -21.11 -7.60 21.80
C HIS A 27 -19.80 -8.28 21.37
N GLY A 28 -19.18 -7.75 20.32
CA GLY A 28 -17.93 -8.28 19.79
C GLY A 28 -16.77 -8.18 20.80
N PRO A 29 -15.63 -8.79 20.46
CA PRO A 29 -14.48 -8.89 21.38
C PRO A 29 -13.84 -7.55 21.75
N GLY A 30 -14.35 -6.43 21.26
CA GLY A 30 -13.80 -5.08 21.53
C GLY A 30 -12.38 -4.88 20.96
N ILE A 31 -11.97 -5.74 20.04
CA ILE A 31 -10.64 -5.68 19.44
C ILE A 31 -10.69 -4.74 18.24
N PHE A 32 -9.83 -3.72 18.26
CA PHE A 32 -9.59 -2.89 17.09
C PHE A 32 -8.93 -3.72 15.99
N THR A 33 -9.56 -3.78 14.82
CA THR A 33 -9.06 -4.49 13.65
C THR A 33 -8.81 -3.51 12.51
N MET A 34 -7.64 -3.61 11.87
CA MET A 34 -7.28 -2.84 10.69
C MET A 34 -6.82 -3.79 9.59
N ASP A 35 -7.36 -3.65 8.40
CA ASP A 35 -7.02 -4.45 7.23
C ASP A 35 -6.53 -3.53 6.11
N PHE A 36 -5.22 -3.35 6.01
CA PHE A 36 -4.59 -2.44 5.04
C PHE A 36 -4.98 -2.72 3.58
N GLN A 37 -5.33 -3.96 3.26
CA GLN A 37 -5.67 -4.38 1.90
C GLN A 37 -7.14 -4.16 1.55
N ASN A 38 -8.05 -4.27 2.53
CA ASN A 38 -9.48 -4.23 2.27
C ASN A 38 -10.19 -3.00 2.87
N ASP A 39 -9.50 -2.21 3.71
CA ASP A 39 -10.08 -1.01 4.33
C ASP A 39 -9.98 0.26 3.46
N GLY A 40 -9.48 0.15 2.23
CA GLY A 40 -9.29 1.30 1.33
C GLY A 40 -10.54 2.16 1.16
N GLU A 41 -11.71 1.54 1.08
CA GLU A 41 -13.00 2.22 1.00
C GLU A 41 -13.26 3.15 2.21
N PHE A 42 -12.99 2.67 3.42
CA PHE A 42 -13.25 3.42 4.66
C PHE A 42 -12.25 4.55 4.90
N VAL A 43 -11.03 4.41 4.38
CA VAL A 43 -9.95 5.38 4.59
C VAL A 43 -9.64 6.20 3.33
N GLY A 44 -10.37 5.99 2.24
CA GLY A 44 -10.20 6.70 0.97
C GLY A 44 -8.92 6.34 0.22
N GLY A 45 -8.57 5.07 0.16
CA GLY A 45 -7.38 4.56 -0.55
C GLY A 45 -6.20 4.21 0.35
N CYS A 46 -4.99 4.28 -0.19
CA CYS A 46 -3.77 3.98 0.56
C CYS A 46 -3.48 5.04 1.63
N ILE A 47 -3.19 4.61 2.85
CA ILE A 47 -2.88 5.50 3.99
C ILE A 47 -1.41 5.92 4.08
N ALA A 48 -0.54 5.33 3.26
CA ALA A 48 0.90 5.52 3.28
C ALA A 48 1.36 6.81 2.59
N GLY A 49 2.66 7.00 2.49
CA GLY A 49 3.29 8.15 1.82
C GLY A 49 3.07 9.48 2.52
N GLY A 50 2.96 9.47 3.85
CA GLY A 50 2.77 10.67 4.67
C GLY A 50 1.32 11.15 4.74
N ARG A 51 0.36 10.42 4.15
CA ARG A 51 -1.05 10.79 4.25
C ARG A 51 -1.60 10.59 5.68
N ASN A 52 -1.44 9.39 6.24
CA ASN A 52 -1.78 9.05 7.62
C ASN A 52 -0.57 8.52 8.38
N TYR A 53 0.37 7.90 7.70
CA TYR A 53 1.64 7.46 8.25
C TYR A 53 2.73 7.36 7.17
N PHE A 54 3.96 7.24 7.62
CA PHE A 54 5.11 6.77 6.86
C PHE A 54 6.04 6.00 7.80
N HIS A 55 7.02 5.31 7.25
CA HIS A 55 7.96 4.49 7.99
C HIS A 55 9.34 5.18 8.07
N ILE A 56 10.02 5.02 9.18
CA ILE A 56 11.42 5.37 9.33
C ILE A 56 12.18 4.09 9.66
N ASN A 57 13.11 3.72 8.80
CA ASN A 57 13.91 2.52 9.00
C ASN A 57 15.03 2.71 10.05
N ALA A 58 15.78 1.63 10.33
CA ALA A 58 16.83 1.66 11.34
C ALA A 58 18.01 2.60 11.02
N ASN A 59 18.19 2.97 9.75
CA ASN A 59 19.22 3.93 9.31
C ASN A 59 18.71 5.38 9.30
N GLY A 60 17.42 5.60 9.61
CA GLY A 60 16.80 6.92 9.59
C GLY A 60 16.21 7.30 8.24
N ASP A 61 16.21 6.43 7.23
CA ASP A 61 15.60 6.73 5.94
C ASP A 61 14.08 6.75 6.06
N ALA A 62 13.48 7.77 5.48
CA ALA A 62 12.02 7.92 5.46
C ALA A 62 11.43 7.23 4.24
N GLU A 63 10.66 6.18 4.49
CA GLU A 63 10.03 5.31 3.51
C GLU A 63 8.52 5.56 3.45
N PRO A 64 7.86 5.48 2.29
CA PRO A 64 6.42 5.69 2.20
C PRO A 64 5.62 4.71 3.06
N CYS A 65 6.08 3.46 3.16
CA CYS A 65 5.39 2.36 3.83
C CYS A 65 6.42 1.37 4.39
N VAL A 66 6.06 0.66 5.44
CA VAL A 66 6.89 -0.41 6.04
C VAL A 66 7.21 -1.56 5.06
N PHE A 67 6.50 -1.67 3.95
CA PHE A 67 6.72 -2.68 2.91
C PHE A 67 7.44 -2.14 1.66
N ILE A 68 7.71 -0.85 1.60
CA ILE A 68 8.25 -0.18 0.41
C ILE A 68 9.51 0.58 0.77
N HIS A 69 10.65 -0.05 0.51
CA HIS A 69 11.98 0.37 0.92
C HIS A 69 12.66 1.25 -0.13
N TYR A 70 12.11 2.45 -0.34
CA TYR A 70 12.68 3.51 -1.17
C TYR A 70 12.59 4.85 -0.46
N SER A 71 13.60 5.69 -0.61
CA SER A 71 13.64 7.01 0.02
C SER A 71 14.38 8.05 -0.82
N ASN A 72 14.05 9.32 -0.57
CA ASN A 72 14.83 10.49 -0.97
C ASN A 72 15.38 11.26 0.24
N GLY A 73 15.03 10.91 1.47
CA GLY A 73 15.38 11.71 2.64
C GLY A 73 15.58 10.89 3.91
N ASN A 74 16.39 11.44 4.82
CA ASN A 74 16.76 10.82 6.07
C ASN A 74 16.52 11.77 7.24
N ILE A 75 16.01 11.27 8.37
CA ILE A 75 15.70 12.09 9.57
C ILE A 75 16.92 12.72 10.24
N HIS A 76 18.12 12.23 9.95
CA HIS A 76 19.35 12.84 10.45
C HIS A 76 19.77 14.09 9.67
N GLU A 77 19.20 14.28 8.47
CA GLU A 77 19.52 15.36 7.55
C GLU A 77 18.33 16.29 7.29
N ASN A 78 17.11 15.79 7.46
CA ASN A 78 15.88 16.49 7.10
C ASN A 78 14.89 16.52 8.27
N THR A 79 14.16 17.61 8.39
CA THR A 79 12.98 17.68 9.26
C THR A 79 11.83 16.86 8.65
N ILE A 80 10.86 16.48 9.48
CA ILE A 80 9.64 15.77 9.01
C ILE A 80 8.92 16.54 7.90
N LEU A 81 8.84 17.87 7.99
CA LEU A 81 8.19 18.69 6.97
C LEU A 81 8.95 18.72 5.64
N GLU A 82 10.28 18.65 5.68
CA GLU A 82 11.11 18.53 4.48
C GLU A 82 10.99 17.16 3.87
N ILE A 83 10.94 16.09 4.68
CA ILE A 83 10.70 14.72 4.23
C ILE A 83 9.37 14.61 3.47
N LEU A 84 8.28 15.14 4.03
CA LEU A 84 6.96 15.11 3.38
C LEU A 84 6.90 15.89 2.05
N LYS A 85 7.87 16.76 1.78
CA LYS A 85 8.02 17.49 0.52
C LYS A 85 9.02 16.86 -0.44
N GLN A 86 9.67 15.77 -0.07
CA GLN A 86 10.57 15.04 -0.95
C GLN A 86 9.83 14.45 -2.16
N PRO A 87 10.52 14.27 -3.31
CA PRO A 87 9.87 13.88 -4.56
C PRO A 87 9.01 12.61 -4.45
N LEU A 88 9.46 11.58 -3.73
CA LEU A 88 8.70 10.33 -3.57
C LEU A 88 7.40 10.55 -2.77
N PHE A 89 7.45 11.31 -1.66
CA PHE A 89 6.26 11.62 -0.86
C PHE A 89 5.27 12.50 -1.64
N MET A 90 5.78 13.47 -2.39
CA MET A 90 4.94 14.30 -3.27
C MET A 90 4.33 13.49 -4.41
N ALA A 91 5.05 12.49 -4.95
CA ALA A 91 4.49 11.57 -5.94
C ALA A 91 3.35 10.74 -5.34
N TYR A 92 3.47 10.26 -4.10
CA TYR A 92 2.37 9.61 -3.38
C TYR A 92 1.18 10.56 -3.21
N HIS A 93 1.41 11.78 -2.75
CA HIS A 93 0.37 12.78 -2.54
C HIS A 93 -0.40 13.09 -3.84
N ASN A 94 0.31 13.26 -4.95
CA ASN A 94 -0.25 13.70 -6.22
C ASN A 94 -0.94 12.58 -7.02
N ASN A 95 -0.64 11.31 -6.73
CA ASN A 95 -1.18 10.16 -7.45
C ASN A 95 -2.26 9.39 -6.67
N GLN A 96 -2.56 9.77 -5.44
CA GLN A 96 -3.65 9.13 -4.69
C GLN A 96 -5.03 9.72 -5.08
N PRO A 97 -6.06 8.87 -5.11
CA PRO A 97 -6.03 7.42 -4.95
C PRO A 97 -5.35 6.74 -6.13
N PHE A 98 -4.59 5.67 -5.88
CA PHE A 98 -3.87 4.93 -6.93
C PHE A 98 -4.80 4.10 -7.83
N ASN A 99 -6.05 3.91 -7.41
CA ASN A 99 -7.08 3.21 -8.17
C ASN A 99 -8.46 3.73 -7.73
N ASP A 100 -9.39 3.85 -8.66
CA ASP A 100 -10.77 4.24 -8.35
C ASP A 100 -11.51 3.15 -7.57
N ASN A 101 -11.13 1.90 -7.77
CA ASN A 101 -11.59 0.77 -6.96
C ASN A 101 -10.77 0.70 -5.66
N MET A 102 -11.39 1.10 -4.54
CA MET A 102 -10.73 1.16 -3.22
C MET A 102 -10.43 -0.21 -2.60
N LEU A 103 -10.83 -1.31 -3.22
CA LEU A 103 -10.33 -2.65 -2.91
C LEU A 103 -8.96 -2.94 -3.56
N ARG A 104 -8.41 -1.96 -4.31
CA ARG A 104 -7.10 -2.00 -4.95
C ARG A 104 -6.25 -0.78 -4.56
N PRO A 105 -6.08 -0.48 -3.25
CA PRO A 105 -5.49 0.78 -2.81
C PRO A 105 -3.97 0.84 -2.90
N CYS A 106 -3.27 -0.30 -2.96
CA CYS A 106 -1.82 -0.33 -2.82
C CYS A 106 -1.10 -0.09 -4.17
N PRO A 107 -0.15 0.86 -4.23
CA PRO A 107 0.62 1.11 -5.45
C PRO A 107 1.64 0.01 -5.77
N MET A 108 1.93 -0.90 -4.81
CA MET A 108 2.85 -2.01 -5.02
C MET A 108 2.12 -3.31 -5.38
N LEU A 109 1.16 -3.72 -4.54
CA LEU A 109 0.53 -5.04 -4.68
C LEU A 109 -0.53 -5.08 -5.77
N GLU A 110 -1.26 -3.99 -5.98
CA GLU A 110 -2.43 -3.97 -6.86
C GLU A 110 -2.25 -3.07 -8.09
N ASN A 111 -1.25 -2.17 -8.04
CA ASN A 111 -0.95 -1.23 -9.13
C ASN A 111 0.58 -1.09 -9.30
N PRO A 112 1.32 -2.20 -9.54
CA PRO A 112 2.78 -2.22 -9.50
C PRO A 112 3.44 -1.27 -10.51
N GLU A 113 2.80 -1.00 -11.64
CA GLU A 113 3.24 -0.04 -12.63
C GLU A 113 3.29 1.39 -12.08
N ILE A 114 2.40 1.72 -11.13
CA ILE A 114 2.38 3.04 -10.49
C ILE A 114 3.58 3.19 -9.57
N LEU A 115 3.87 2.21 -8.69
CA LEU A 115 5.04 2.28 -7.83
C LEU A 115 6.33 2.38 -8.63
N GLN A 116 6.48 1.52 -9.65
CA GLN A 116 7.66 1.55 -10.52
C GLN A 116 7.88 2.93 -11.14
N ARG A 117 6.83 3.54 -11.65
CA ARG A 117 6.87 4.87 -12.25
C ARG A 117 7.25 5.94 -11.23
N ILE A 118 6.56 6.02 -10.08
CA ILE A 118 6.83 7.09 -9.09
C ILE A 118 8.21 6.98 -8.45
N VAL A 119 8.72 5.77 -8.21
CA VAL A 119 10.09 5.58 -7.71
C VAL A 119 11.11 6.06 -8.75
N LYS A 120 10.92 5.70 -10.03
CA LYS A 120 11.80 6.13 -11.12
C LYS A 120 11.77 7.65 -11.30
N GLU A 121 10.60 8.26 -11.36
CA GLU A 121 10.43 9.70 -11.58
C GLU A 121 10.93 10.54 -10.39
N SER A 122 10.77 10.04 -9.17
CA SER A 122 11.26 10.71 -7.97
C SER A 122 12.77 10.63 -7.78
N GLY A 123 13.44 9.70 -8.46
CA GLY A 123 14.86 9.41 -8.25
C GLY A 123 15.15 8.82 -6.86
N ALA A 124 14.15 8.20 -6.23
CA ALA A 124 14.34 7.54 -4.94
C ALA A 124 15.26 6.33 -5.07
N HIS A 125 16.12 6.13 -4.07
CA HIS A 125 17.04 5.00 -3.99
C HIS A 125 16.48 3.90 -3.09
N SER A 126 16.92 2.66 -3.31
CA SER A 126 16.57 1.53 -2.44
C SER A 126 17.21 1.68 -1.07
N THR A 127 16.41 1.48 -0.04
CA THR A 127 16.80 1.51 1.38
C THR A 127 16.69 0.14 2.05
N ASP A 128 16.51 -0.93 1.25
CA ASP A 128 16.48 -2.30 1.77
C ASP A 128 17.80 -2.62 2.49
N LEU A 129 17.68 -3.04 3.76
CA LEU A 129 18.82 -3.27 4.63
C LEU A 129 19.55 -4.60 4.36
N GLN A 130 18.91 -5.52 3.65
CA GLN A 130 19.48 -6.84 3.36
C GLN A 130 20.05 -6.90 1.95
N SER A 131 19.28 -6.47 0.96
CA SER A 131 19.70 -6.44 -0.44
C SER A 131 18.99 -5.34 -1.20
N GLN A 132 19.75 -4.42 -1.78
CA GLN A 132 19.17 -3.40 -2.62
C GLN A 132 18.42 -4.00 -3.80
N GLU A 133 17.17 -3.59 -3.98
CA GLU A 133 16.29 -4.09 -5.03
C GLU A 133 15.79 -2.92 -5.88
N THR A 134 15.77 -3.09 -7.21
CA THR A 134 15.16 -2.09 -8.09
C THR A 134 13.63 -2.15 -8.01
N ALA A 135 12.97 -1.02 -8.24
CA ALA A 135 11.50 -0.97 -8.26
C ALA A 135 10.92 -1.88 -9.35
N GLU A 136 11.59 -2.03 -10.49
CA GLU A 136 11.20 -2.95 -11.56
C GLU A 136 11.17 -4.40 -11.08
N HIS A 137 12.23 -4.84 -10.38
CA HIS A 137 12.30 -6.20 -9.85
C HIS A 137 11.27 -6.43 -8.74
N LEU A 138 11.10 -5.49 -7.80
CA LEU A 138 10.08 -5.59 -6.76
C LEU A 138 8.67 -5.69 -7.38
N CYS A 139 8.35 -4.77 -8.28
CA CYS A 139 7.03 -4.69 -8.90
C CYS A 139 6.71 -5.90 -9.78
N SER A 140 7.72 -6.45 -10.48
CA SER A 140 7.53 -7.66 -11.32
C SER A 140 7.00 -8.86 -10.51
N LYS A 141 7.35 -8.96 -9.23
CA LYS A 141 6.83 -10.01 -8.33
C LYS A 141 5.35 -9.84 -8.00
N CYS A 142 4.83 -8.61 -8.07
CA CYS A 142 3.46 -8.28 -7.71
C CYS A 142 2.48 -8.35 -8.89
N VAL A 143 2.97 -8.41 -10.14
CA VAL A 143 2.12 -8.39 -11.35
C VAL A 143 1.08 -9.51 -11.33
N HIS A 144 1.52 -10.74 -11.11
CA HIS A 144 0.60 -11.90 -11.08
C HIS A 144 -0.47 -11.77 -9.99
N TYR A 145 -0.08 -11.32 -8.79
CA TYR A 145 -1.01 -11.06 -7.70
C TYR A 145 -2.05 -9.98 -8.07
N ALA A 146 -1.60 -8.88 -8.70
CA ALA A 146 -2.48 -7.80 -9.14
C ALA A 146 -3.48 -8.27 -10.21
N GLU A 147 -3.02 -9.09 -11.17
CA GLU A 147 -3.85 -9.66 -12.24
C GLU A 147 -4.91 -10.65 -11.72
N GLU A 148 -4.57 -11.46 -10.72
CA GLU A 148 -5.53 -12.39 -10.10
C GLU A 148 -6.57 -11.66 -9.25
N TRP A 149 -6.14 -10.63 -8.51
CA TRP A 149 -7.04 -9.88 -7.63
C TRP A 149 -7.96 -8.92 -8.38
N ALA A 150 -7.50 -8.27 -9.45
CA ALA A 150 -8.25 -7.24 -10.16
C ALA A 150 -9.68 -7.66 -10.53
N PRO A 151 -9.94 -8.79 -11.23
CA PRO A 151 -11.28 -9.16 -11.63
C PRO A 151 -12.20 -9.47 -10.44
N VAL A 152 -11.66 -9.98 -9.35
CA VAL A 152 -12.43 -10.26 -8.13
C VAL A 152 -12.79 -8.96 -7.42
N ALA A 153 -11.82 -8.06 -7.26
CA ALA A 153 -12.03 -6.73 -6.68
C ALA A 153 -13.05 -5.91 -7.47
N ASP A 154 -12.95 -5.90 -8.80
CA ASP A 154 -13.83 -5.12 -9.66
C ASP A 154 -15.27 -5.63 -9.61
N LYS A 155 -15.44 -6.96 -9.54
CA LYS A 155 -16.76 -7.58 -9.35
C LYS A 155 -17.37 -7.20 -7.99
N LEU A 156 -16.60 -7.35 -6.91
CA LEU A 156 -17.06 -7.01 -5.56
C LEU A 156 -17.41 -5.53 -5.44
N TRP A 157 -16.56 -4.65 -5.98
CA TRP A 157 -16.77 -3.22 -5.99
C TRP A 157 -18.07 -2.84 -6.71
N ALA A 158 -18.28 -3.41 -7.88
CA ALA A 158 -19.51 -3.19 -8.65
C ALA A 158 -20.76 -3.75 -7.94
N GLU A 159 -20.65 -4.85 -7.19
CA GLU A 159 -21.76 -5.42 -6.43
C GLU A 159 -22.14 -4.58 -5.20
N GLU A 160 -21.13 -4.02 -4.50
CA GLU A 160 -21.32 -3.22 -3.30
C GLU A 160 -21.75 -1.77 -3.60
N HIS A 161 -21.50 -1.26 -4.83
CA HIS A 161 -21.80 0.11 -5.27
C HIS A 161 -22.84 0.15 -6.41
N LYS A 162 -23.73 -0.85 -6.49
CA LYS A 162 -24.90 -0.76 -7.37
C LYS A 162 -25.86 0.30 -6.81
N GLU A 163 -26.07 1.38 -7.58
CA GLU A 163 -27.13 2.35 -7.35
C GLU A 163 -28.52 1.72 -7.48
#